data_a37dd361744302e8023a0669eb7f7a52
#
_entry.id   a37dd361744302e8023a0669eb7f7a52
#
_cell.length_a   1.000
_cell.length_b   1.000
_cell.length_c   1.000
_cell.angle_alpha   90.00
_cell.angle_beta   90.00
_cell.angle_gamma   90.00
#
_symmetry.space_group_name_H-M   'P 1'
#
loop_
_entity.id
_entity.type
_entity.pdbx_description
1 polymer ?
#
loop_
_entity_poly.entity_id
_entity_poly.type
_entity_poly.pdbx_seq_one_letter_code
_entity_poly.pdbx_strand_id
1 'polypeptide(L)'
;MQFSARIEVEELLRTRFYIDPVTGAPHIYNHAVAEEEVIEVLEKPGEDRAGCEGSRIALGQTASGRYLRVIYVPDREPDSVFVITSYELIGKPLAAYRRRRKKKRQ
;
A
#
# COMPACT_ATOMS: atom_id res chain seq x y z
N MET A 1 -26.04 1.24 14.49
CA MET A 1 -25.24 0.20 15.07
C MET A 1 -24.33 -0.39 14.09
N GLN A 2 -24.84 -1.01 13.11
CA GLN A 2 -23.98 -1.59 12.12
C GLN A 2 -23.15 -0.58 11.38
N PHE A 3 -23.70 0.60 11.26
CA PHE A 3 -22.94 1.64 10.62
C PHE A 3 -21.68 1.94 11.33
N SER A 4 -21.74 1.92 12.64
CA SER A 4 -20.57 2.26 13.41
C SER A 4 -19.40 1.39 13.14
N ALA A 5 -19.64 0.10 13.08
CA ALA A 5 -18.55 -0.83 12.83
C ALA A 5 -17.90 -0.57 11.50
N ARG A 6 -18.73 -0.27 10.51
CA ARG A 6 -18.19 -0.03 9.20
C ARG A 6 -17.36 1.23 9.15
N ILE A 7 -17.88 2.28 9.77
CA ILE A 7 -17.16 3.53 9.82
C ILE A 7 -15.84 3.37 10.53
N GLU A 8 -15.85 2.60 11.61
CA GLU A 8 -14.62 2.35 12.37
C GLU A 8 -13.56 1.68 11.53
N VAL A 9 -13.96 0.72 10.71
CA VAL A 9 -13.00 0.04 9.86
C VAL A 9 -12.36 1.02 8.89
N GLU A 10 -13.17 1.89 8.33
CA GLU A 10 -12.63 2.86 7.39
C GLU A 10 -11.71 3.85 8.06
N GLU A 11 -11.97 4.16 9.32
CA GLU A 11 -11.14 5.09 10.05
C GLU A 11 -9.90 4.46 10.67
N LEU A 12 -9.83 3.14 10.68
CA LEU A 12 -8.70 2.46 11.28
C LEU A 12 -7.40 2.73 10.55
N LEU A 13 -7.47 2.99 9.26
CA LEU A 13 -6.25 3.24 8.51
C LEU A 13 -6.24 4.66 8.00
N ARG A 14 -5.48 5.50 8.67
CA ARG A 14 -5.25 6.87 8.22
C ARG A 14 -3.97 6.88 7.42
N THR A 15 -4.07 7.37 6.20
CA THR A 15 -2.96 7.30 5.28
C THR A 15 -2.52 8.70 4.91
N ARG A 16 -1.27 8.99 5.19
CA ARG A 16 -0.62 10.22 4.76
C ARG A 16 0.38 9.87 3.69
N PHE A 17 0.63 10.81 2.80
CA PHE A 17 1.49 10.57 1.65
C PHE A 17 2.61 11.58 1.60
N TYR A 18 3.80 11.11 1.26
CA TYR A 18 4.93 12.00 1.05
C TYR A 18 4.62 12.94 -0.11
N ILE A 19 4.76 14.22 0.13
CA ILE A 19 4.50 15.25 -0.87
C ILE A 19 5.80 15.58 -1.58
N ASP A 20 5.80 15.45 -2.88
CA ASP A 20 6.96 15.76 -3.69
C ASP A 20 7.15 17.28 -3.68
N PRO A 21 8.32 17.77 -3.25
CA PRO A 21 8.52 19.21 -3.17
C PRO A 21 8.54 19.90 -4.53
N VAL A 22 8.81 19.15 -5.58
CA VAL A 22 8.84 19.75 -6.91
C VAL A 22 7.43 19.99 -7.45
N THR A 23 6.53 19.03 -7.24
CA THR A 23 5.18 19.13 -7.78
C THR A 23 4.16 19.67 -6.79
N GLY A 24 4.45 19.55 -5.49
CA GLY A 24 3.49 19.93 -4.46
C GLY A 24 2.35 18.92 -4.31
N ALA A 25 2.49 17.74 -4.88
CA ALA A 25 1.46 16.71 -4.84
C ALA A 25 2.08 15.40 -4.35
N PRO A 26 1.27 14.43 -3.96
CA PRO A 26 1.82 13.13 -3.52
C PRO A 26 2.77 12.55 -4.54
N HIS A 27 3.90 12.08 -4.05
CA HIS A 27 4.94 11.55 -4.93
C HIS A 27 4.45 10.34 -5.73
N ILE A 28 3.51 9.60 -5.19
CA ILE A 28 2.99 8.44 -5.91
C ILE A 28 2.40 8.81 -7.26
N TYR A 29 1.95 10.06 -7.42
CA TYR A 29 1.40 10.49 -8.71
C TYR A 29 2.46 10.47 -9.80
N ASN A 30 3.73 10.61 -9.44
CA ASN A 30 4.81 10.54 -10.43
C ASN A 30 4.92 9.15 -11.04
N HIS A 31 4.36 8.16 -10.36
CA HIS A 31 4.37 6.77 -10.82
C HIS A 31 2.99 6.35 -11.30
N ALA A 32 2.11 7.31 -11.55
CA ALA A 32 0.76 7.04 -12.03
C ALA A 32 -0.03 6.13 -11.09
N VAL A 33 0.13 6.35 -9.79
CA VAL A 33 -0.59 5.60 -8.77
C VAL A 33 -1.50 6.56 -8.03
N ALA A 34 -2.75 6.16 -7.85
CA ALA A 34 -3.73 6.96 -7.12
C ALA A 34 -3.74 6.59 -5.64
N GLU A 35 -4.17 7.54 -4.81
CA GLU A 35 -4.21 7.29 -3.37
C GLU A 35 -5.12 6.12 -3.02
N GLU A 36 -6.26 6.02 -3.70
CA GLU A 36 -7.19 4.93 -3.44
C GLU A 36 -6.58 3.57 -3.70
N GLU A 37 -5.73 3.50 -4.72
CA GLU A 37 -5.07 2.24 -5.04
C GLU A 37 -4.13 1.81 -3.94
N VAL A 38 -3.40 2.77 -3.38
CA VAL A 38 -2.49 2.47 -2.28
C VAL A 38 -3.28 1.98 -1.07
N ILE A 39 -4.38 2.64 -0.76
CA ILE A 39 -5.19 2.27 0.38
C ILE A 39 -5.74 0.86 0.21
N GLU A 40 -6.17 0.51 -0.99
CA GLU A 40 -6.64 -0.85 -1.25
C GLU A 40 -5.58 -1.89 -0.91
N VAL A 41 -4.35 -1.63 -1.33
CA VAL A 41 -3.27 -2.58 -1.07
C VAL A 41 -2.95 -2.65 0.42
N LEU A 42 -2.93 -1.50 1.09
CA LEU A 42 -2.59 -1.48 2.52
C LEU A 42 -3.65 -2.15 3.37
N GLU A 43 -4.91 -2.07 2.97
CA GLU A 43 -5.98 -2.70 3.73
C GLU A 43 -6.00 -4.22 3.56
N LYS A 44 -5.49 -4.70 2.45
CA LYS A 44 -5.55 -6.13 2.18
C LYS A 44 -4.32 -6.56 1.39
N PRO A 45 -3.16 -6.48 1.98
CA PRO A 45 -1.93 -6.80 1.24
C PRO A 45 -1.79 -8.29 1.02
N GLY A 46 -1.20 -8.63 -0.11
CA GLY A 46 -0.80 -10.01 -0.34
C GLY A 46 0.47 -10.35 0.41
N GLU A 47 1.37 -9.38 0.53
CA GLU A 47 2.59 -9.49 1.34
C GLU A 47 2.83 -8.17 2.04
N ASP A 48 3.39 -8.24 3.23
CA ASP A 48 3.76 -7.05 3.98
C ASP A 48 4.97 -7.44 4.82
N ARG A 49 6.11 -6.87 4.50
CA ARG A 49 7.35 -7.27 5.16
C ARG A 49 8.18 -6.06 5.49
N ALA A 50 9.18 -6.28 6.35
CA ALA A 50 10.08 -5.21 6.76
C ALA A 50 10.93 -4.75 5.58
N GLY A 51 11.10 -3.45 5.48
CA GLY A 51 12.00 -2.83 4.54
C GLY A 51 13.19 -2.25 5.26
N CYS A 52 13.82 -1.24 4.65
CA CYS A 52 14.98 -0.60 5.23
C CYS A 52 14.58 0.44 6.25
N GLU A 53 15.37 0.55 7.31
CA GLU A 53 15.29 1.68 8.25
C GLU A 53 13.90 1.90 8.81
N GLY A 54 13.26 0.83 9.22
CA GLY A 54 11.96 0.95 9.87
C GLY A 54 10.79 1.05 8.91
N SER A 55 11.05 1.02 7.62
CA SER A 55 9.96 1.02 6.66
C SER A 55 9.39 -0.37 6.48
N ARG A 56 8.26 -0.43 5.80
CA ARG A 56 7.63 -1.68 5.44
C ARG A 56 7.31 -1.65 3.96
N ILE A 57 7.23 -2.83 3.37
CA ILE A 57 6.93 -3.00 1.96
C ILE A 57 5.71 -3.88 1.83
N ALA A 58 4.63 -3.32 1.28
CA ALA A 58 3.42 -4.08 1.02
C ALA A 58 3.28 -4.32 -0.47
N LEU A 59 2.93 -5.53 -0.84
CA LEU A 59 2.64 -5.88 -2.23
C LEU A 59 1.21 -6.38 -2.29
N GLY A 60 0.49 -5.95 -3.33
CA GLY A 60 -0.88 -6.42 -3.47
C GLY A 60 -1.47 -6.04 -4.81
N GLN A 61 -2.68 -6.50 -5.02
CA GLN A 61 -3.39 -6.26 -6.26
C GLN A 61 -4.60 -5.39 -5.97
N THR A 62 -4.79 -4.35 -6.77
CA THR A 62 -5.95 -3.47 -6.61
C THR A 62 -7.18 -4.13 -7.20
N ALA A 63 -8.34 -3.56 -6.91
CA ALA A 63 -9.60 -4.06 -7.46
C ALA A 63 -9.61 -4.03 -8.97
N SER A 64 -8.89 -3.10 -9.57
CA SER A 64 -8.82 -3.01 -11.03
C SER A 64 -7.84 -4.01 -11.65
N GLY A 65 -7.13 -4.78 -10.82
CA GLY A 65 -6.22 -5.79 -11.33
C GLY A 65 -4.77 -5.40 -11.39
N ARG A 66 -4.46 -4.21 -10.95
CA ARG A 66 -3.11 -3.68 -11.01
C ARG A 66 -2.31 -4.15 -9.80
N TYR A 67 -1.06 -4.55 -10.00
CA TYR A 67 -0.21 -4.97 -8.88
C TYR A 67 0.67 -3.82 -8.47
N LEU A 68 0.72 -3.53 -7.18
CA LEU A 68 1.49 -2.40 -6.66
C LEU A 68 2.45 -2.83 -5.58
N ARG A 69 3.53 -2.07 -5.48
CA ARG A 69 4.46 -2.12 -4.36
C ARG A 69 4.30 -0.81 -3.62
N VAL A 70 4.04 -0.89 -2.32
CA VAL A 70 3.86 0.29 -1.48
C VAL A 70 4.93 0.29 -0.40
N ILE A 71 5.66 1.39 -0.30
CA ILE A 71 6.69 1.54 0.74
C ILE A 71 6.17 2.57 1.72
N TYR A 72 6.04 2.17 2.98
CA TYR A 72 5.42 3.02 3.98
C TYR A 72 6.08 2.85 5.34
N VAL A 73 5.78 3.77 6.23
CA VAL A 73 6.25 3.73 7.61
C VAL A 73 5.04 3.80 8.52
N PRO A 74 4.90 2.85 9.45
CA PRO A 74 3.83 2.96 10.44
C PRO A 74 4.07 4.18 11.32
N ASP A 75 3.01 4.89 11.61
CA ASP A 75 3.09 6.04 12.51
C ASP A 75 3.05 5.57 13.96
N ARG A 76 3.33 6.49 14.85
CA ARG A 76 3.21 6.20 16.28
C ARG A 76 1.81 5.78 16.64
N GLU A 77 0.83 6.44 16.06
CA GLU A 77 -0.55 6.09 16.31
C GLU A 77 -0.87 4.80 15.57
N PRO A 78 -1.53 3.86 16.24
CA PRO A 78 -1.65 2.52 15.69
C PRO A 78 -2.34 2.41 14.35
N ASP A 79 -3.24 3.32 14.05
CA ASP A 79 -4.01 3.19 12.82
C ASP A 79 -3.60 4.16 11.74
N SER A 80 -2.35 4.64 11.81
CA SER A 80 -1.88 5.66 10.91
C SER A 80 -0.60 5.21 10.22
N VAL A 81 -0.49 5.48 8.94
CA VAL A 81 0.70 5.14 8.17
C VAL A 81 1.09 6.31 7.29
N PHE A 82 2.38 6.39 6.99
CA PHE A 82 2.93 7.39 6.11
C PHE A 82 3.51 6.70 4.89
N VAL A 83 2.93 6.94 3.72
CA VAL A 83 3.36 6.32 2.48
C VAL A 83 4.48 7.13 1.86
N ILE A 84 5.63 6.50 1.72
CA ILE A 84 6.78 7.15 1.11
C ILE A 84 6.62 7.17 -0.40
N THR A 85 6.33 6.01 -0.99
CA THR A 85 6.14 5.92 -2.43
C THR A 85 5.39 4.65 -2.78
N SER A 86 4.90 4.59 -4.00
CA SER A 86 4.26 3.39 -4.52
C SER A 86 4.41 3.39 -6.04
N TYR A 87 4.59 2.21 -6.58
CA TYR A 87 4.70 2.08 -8.02
C TYR A 87 4.24 0.70 -8.46
N GLU A 88 3.99 0.58 -9.73
CA GLU A 88 3.48 -0.67 -10.27
C GLU A 88 4.55 -1.75 -10.25
N LEU A 89 4.14 -2.93 -9.83
CA LEU A 89 5.00 -4.10 -9.80
C LEU A 89 4.93 -4.75 -11.17
N ILE A 90 6.07 -4.88 -11.83
CA ILE A 90 6.12 -5.44 -13.18
C ILE A 90 7.34 -6.35 -13.31
N GLY A 91 7.40 -7.09 -14.39
CA GLY A 91 8.59 -7.88 -14.75
C GLY A 91 8.87 -8.99 -13.76
N LYS A 92 10.16 -9.22 -13.51
CA LYS A 92 10.58 -10.30 -12.64
C LYS A 92 10.04 -10.20 -11.22
N PRO A 93 10.03 -9.01 -10.60
CA PRO A 93 9.45 -8.92 -9.27
C PRO A 93 7.97 -9.30 -9.23
N LEU A 94 7.22 -8.95 -10.25
CA LEU A 94 5.82 -9.35 -10.32
C LEU A 94 5.69 -10.85 -10.46
N ALA A 95 6.49 -11.44 -11.33
CA ALA A 95 6.43 -12.88 -11.52
C ALA A 95 6.78 -13.61 -10.22
N ALA A 96 7.78 -13.11 -9.50
CA ALA A 96 8.18 -13.72 -8.23
C ALA A 96 7.05 -13.60 -7.20
N TYR A 97 6.42 -12.44 -7.13
CA TYR A 97 5.32 -12.24 -6.20
C TYR A 97 4.17 -13.20 -6.51
N ARG A 98 3.81 -13.32 -7.77
CA ARG A 98 2.71 -14.19 -8.16
C ARG A 98 3.01 -15.64 -7.85
N ARG A 99 4.27 -16.06 -8.02
CA ARG A 99 4.65 -17.43 -7.66
C ARG A 99 4.49 -17.66 -6.16
N ARG A 100 4.91 -16.71 -5.35
CA ARG A 100 4.79 -16.84 -3.90
C ARG A 100 3.33 -16.92 -3.47
N ARG A 101 2.48 -16.12 -4.08
CA ARG A 101 1.05 -16.15 -3.76
C ARG A 101 0.43 -17.49 -4.12
N LYS A 102 0.82 -18.01 -5.24
CA LYS A 102 0.31 -19.30 -5.68
C LYS A 102 0.68 -20.41 -4.73
N LYS A 103 1.93 -20.41 -4.27
CA LYS A 103 2.39 -21.40 -3.32
C LYS A 103 1.62 -21.31 -2.00
N LYS A 104 1.38 -20.10 -1.55
CA LYS A 104 0.68 -19.93 -0.29
C LYS A 104 -0.74 -20.45 -0.33
N ARG A 105 -1.34 -20.44 -1.50
CA ARG A 105 -2.71 -20.88 -1.63
C ARG A 105 -2.85 -22.39 -1.68
N GLN A 106 -1.76 -23.07 -1.83
CA GLN A 106 -1.73 -24.53 -1.77
C GLN A 106 -1.32 -24.97 -0.37
#